data_7e697e1a3298c0eeda34e7b2c7816532
#
_entry.id   7e697e1a3298c0eeda34e7b2c7816532
#
_cell.length_a   1.000
_cell.length_b   1.000
_cell.length_c   1.000
_cell.angle_alpha   90.00
_cell.angle_beta   90.00
_cell.angle_gamma   90.00
#
_symmetry.space_group_name_H-M   'P 1'
#
loop_
_entity.id
_entity.type
_entity.pdbx_description
1 polymer ?
#
loop_
_entity_poly.entity_id
_entity_poly.type
_entity_poly.pdbx_seq_one_letter_code
_entity_poly.pdbx_strand_id
1 'polypeptide(L)'
;ASMAGMKVLSQIGVYCMSKAAVIHMTRAMALEWGKFGINVNALCPGYIDTEINHHHWQTEAGQKLVNMLPRKRVGHPRDLDALLVMLCSAESDFINGAVISADDGMVAG
;
A
#
# COMPACT_ATOMS: atom_id res chain seq x y z
N ALA A 1 5.43 -0.22 -0.44
CA ALA A 1 4.86 0.18 -1.73
C ALA A 1 3.66 1.12 -1.56
N SER A 2 2.75 1.13 -2.47
CA SER A 2 1.58 2.00 -2.43
C SER A 2 0.53 1.43 -3.39
N MET A 3 -0.74 1.72 -3.15
CA MET A 3 -1.78 1.43 -4.13
C MET A 3 -1.51 2.12 -5.48
N ALA A 4 -0.75 3.21 -5.50
CA ALA A 4 -0.31 3.89 -6.74
C ALA A 4 0.61 3.03 -7.62
N GLY A 5 1.23 2.00 -7.06
CA GLY A 5 1.97 1.00 -7.83
C GLY A 5 1.08 -0.03 -8.51
N MET A 6 -0.17 -0.12 -8.10
CA MET A 6 -1.18 -1.05 -8.64
C MET A 6 -2.15 -0.35 -9.59
N LYS A 7 -2.45 0.91 -9.32
CA LYS A 7 -3.38 1.74 -10.09
C LYS A 7 -2.74 3.07 -10.42
N VAL A 8 -2.81 3.45 -11.69
CA VAL A 8 -2.27 4.75 -12.11
C VAL A 8 -3.15 5.88 -11.62
N LEU A 9 -2.53 6.86 -11.01
CA LEU A 9 -3.16 8.10 -10.60
C LEU A 9 -2.64 9.24 -11.48
N SER A 10 -3.57 10.04 -12.00
CA SER A 10 -3.24 11.18 -12.84
C SER A 10 -2.33 12.17 -12.10
N GLN A 11 -1.43 12.82 -12.83
CA GLN A 11 -0.51 13.87 -12.37
C GLN A 11 0.62 13.42 -11.44
N ILE A 12 0.68 12.14 -11.04
CA ILE A 12 1.77 11.59 -10.23
C ILE A 12 2.38 10.34 -10.91
N GLY A 13 2.55 10.41 -12.23
CA GLY A 13 3.02 9.26 -13.03
C GLY A 13 4.36 8.72 -12.57
N VAL A 14 5.34 9.58 -12.28
CA VAL A 14 6.67 9.16 -11.82
C VAL A 14 6.58 8.44 -10.47
N TYR A 15 5.74 8.96 -9.56
CA TYR A 15 5.48 8.30 -8.28
C TYR A 15 4.86 6.91 -8.51
N CYS A 16 3.86 6.80 -9.37
CA CYS A 16 3.23 5.52 -9.71
C CYS A 16 4.25 4.53 -10.26
N MET A 17 5.13 4.98 -11.18
CA MET A 17 6.19 4.15 -11.73
C MET A 17 7.16 3.67 -10.65
N SER A 18 7.58 4.56 -9.72
CA SER A 18 8.48 4.19 -8.64
C SER A 18 7.87 3.13 -7.72
N LYS A 19 6.58 3.24 -7.42
CA LYS A 19 5.87 2.28 -6.57
C LYS A 19 5.59 0.96 -7.29
N ALA A 20 5.34 0.99 -8.59
CA ALA A 20 5.25 -0.22 -9.41
C ALA A 20 6.59 -0.96 -9.45
N ALA A 21 7.70 -0.22 -9.53
CA ALA A 21 9.04 -0.81 -9.48
C ALA A 21 9.28 -1.51 -8.14
N VAL A 22 8.86 -0.93 -7.02
CA VAL A 22 8.96 -1.57 -5.69
C VAL A 22 8.16 -2.87 -5.64
N ILE A 23 6.97 -2.92 -6.23
CA ILE A 23 6.16 -4.13 -6.31
C ILE A 23 6.89 -5.22 -7.10
N HIS A 24 7.43 -4.86 -8.26
CA HIS A 24 8.13 -5.83 -9.09
C HIS A 24 9.44 -6.31 -8.45
N MET A 25 10.18 -5.39 -7.82
CA MET A 25 11.36 -5.72 -7.02
C MET A 25 11.02 -6.71 -5.89
N THR A 26 9.91 -6.51 -5.19
CA THR A 26 9.42 -7.43 -4.15
C THR A 26 9.28 -8.85 -4.68
N ARG A 27 8.69 -9.00 -5.86
CA ARG A 27 8.53 -10.31 -6.50
C ARG A 27 9.86 -10.94 -6.89
N ALA A 28 10.78 -10.15 -7.45
CA ALA A 28 12.11 -10.62 -7.81
C ALA A 28 12.88 -11.10 -6.56
N MET A 29 12.89 -10.28 -5.50
CA MET A 29 13.57 -10.62 -4.25
C MET A 29 12.95 -11.85 -3.57
N ALA A 30 11.62 -11.98 -3.60
CA ALA A 30 10.93 -13.15 -3.06
C ALA A 30 11.39 -14.43 -3.75
N LEU A 31 11.52 -14.38 -5.07
CA LEU A 31 11.95 -15.52 -5.87
C LEU A 31 13.43 -15.87 -5.62
N GLU A 32 14.29 -14.85 -5.59
CA GLU A 32 15.74 -15.05 -5.45
C GLU A 32 16.15 -15.44 -4.04
N TRP A 33 15.47 -14.92 -3.01
CA TRP A 33 15.86 -15.08 -1.61
C TRP A 33 15.09 -16.16 -0.87
N GLY A 34 14.07 -16.73 -1.50
CA GLY A 34 13.29 -17.83 -0.91
C GLY A 34 14.15 -19.02 -0.48
N LYS A 35 15.19 -19.33 -1.25
CA LYS A 35 16.16 -20.39 -0.93
C LYS A 35 16.94 -20.14 0.37
N PHE A 36 16.96 -18.91 0.85
CA PHE A 36 17.58 -18.54 2.12
C PHE A 36 16.59 -18.47 3.28
N GLY A 37 15.32 -18.85 3.05
CA GLY A 37 14.27 -18.74 4.05
C GLY A 37 13.78 -17.32 4.29
N ILE A 38 13.96 -16.43 3.31
CA ILE A 38 13.55 -15.03 3.43
C ILE A 38 12.26 -14.81 2.64
N ASN A 39 11.25 -14.30 3.32
CA ASN A 39 10.00 -13.86 2.69
C ASN A 39 10.03 -12.37 2.41
N VAL A 40 9.60 -11.98 1.21
CA VAL A 40 9.55 -10.58 0.80
C VAL A 40 8.15 -10.30 0.26
N ASN A 41 7.43 -9.41 0.92
CA ASN A 41 6.05 -9.05 0.57
C ASN A 41 5.92 -7.54 0.45
N ALA A 42 4.99 -7.07 -0.37
CA ALA A 42 4.69 -5.66 -0.54
C ALA A 42 3.35 -5.34 0.13
N LEU A 43 3.38 -4.38 1.04
CA LEU A 43 2.18 -3.77 1.61
C LEU A 43 1.88 -2.51 0.80
N CYS A 44 0.66 -2.40 0.30
CA CYS A 44 0.21 -1.29 -0.55
C CYS A 44 -0.93 -0.54 0.14
N PRO A 45 -0.62 0.47 0.96
CA PRO A 45 -1.64 1.29 1.60
C PRO A 45 -2.41 2.14 0.60
N GLY A 46 -3.68 2.42 0.92
CA GLY A 46 -4.43 3.50 0.30
C GLY A 46 -4.06 4.85 0.91
N TYR A 47 -5.03 5.75 0.98
CA TYR A 47 -4.80 7.06 1.61
C TYR A 47 -4.82 6.92 3.12
N ILE A 48 -3.71 7.31 3.74
CA ILE A 48 -3.50 7.26 5.19
C ILE A 48 -3.23 8.68 5.69
N ASP A 49 -3.93 9.08 6.74
CA ASP A 49 -3.71 10.37 7.39
C ASP A 49 -2.42 10.31 8.21
N THR A 50 -1.43 11.08 7.79
CA THR A 50 -0.12 11.19 8.43
C THR A 50 0.19 12.63 8.78
N GLU A 51 1.20 12.87 9.58
CA GLU A 51 1.65 14.24 9.92
C GLU A 51 1.97 15.06 8.67
N ILE A 52 2.52 14.43 7.62
CA ILE A 52 2.93 15.11 6.39
C ILE A 52 1.72 15.61 5.60
N ASN A 53 0.63 14.83 5.56
CA ASN A 53 -0.52 15.11 4.70
C ASN A 53 -1.79 15.51 5.46
N HIS A 54 -1.76 15.56 6.80
CA HIS A 54 -2.94 15.83 7.62
C HIS A 54 -3.66 17.11 7.19
N HIS A 55 -2.91 18.19 6.93
CA HIS A 55 -3.46 19.46 6.49
C HIS A 55 -4.20 19.34 5.14
N HIS A 56 -3.71 18.51 4.23
CA HIS A 56 -4.33 18.33 2.91
C HIS A 56 -5.78 17.85 3.03
N TRP A 57 -6.08 16.96 3.97
CA TRP A 57 -7.43 16.41 4.15
C TRP A 57 -8.45 17.46 4.61
N GLN A 58 -8.00 18.58 5.14
CA GLN A 58 -8.84 19.68 5.57
C GLN A 58 -9.11 20.70 4.46
N THR A 59 -8.41 20.60 3.33
CA THR A 59 -8.63 21.46 2.17
C THR A 59 -9.84 21.02 1.37
N GLU A 60 -10.35 21.92 0.51
CA GLU A 60 -11.46 21.59 -0.40
C GLU A 60 -11.08 20.46 -1.35
N ALA A 61 -9.86 20.49 -1.91
CA ALA A 61 -9.37 19.43 -2.80
C ALA A 61 -9.24 18.10 -2.07
N GLY A 62 -8.76 18.10 -0.83
CA GLY A 62 -8.68 16.91 0.01
C GLY A 62 -10.06 16.33 0.33
N GLN A 63 -11.03 17.17 0.65
CA GLN A 63 -12.41 16.74 0.90
C GLN A 63 -13.09 16.16 -0.33
N LYS A 64 -12.84 16.71 -1.52
CA LYS A 64 -13.31 16.13 -2.78
C LYS A 64 -12.74 14.72 -2.98
N LEU A 65 -11.45 14.55 -2.72
CA LEU A 65 -10.80 13.25 -2.84
C LEU A 65 -11.41 12.24 -1.86
N VAL A 66 -11.60 12.62 -0.61
CA VAL A 66 -12.21 11.77 0.40
C VAL A 66 -13.61 11.33 -0.02
N ASN A 67 -14.41 12.25 -0.58
CA ASN A 67 -15.76 11.95 -1.03
C ASN A 67 -15.82 10.98 -2.22
N MET A 68 -14.71 10.80 -2.93
CA MET A 68 -14.59 9.83 -4.03
C MET A 68 -14.20 8.43 -3.55
N LEU A 69 -13.78 8.28 -2.30
CA LEU A 69 -13.37 6.99 -1.75
C LEU A 69 -14.59 6.13 -1.40
N PRO A 70 -14.47 4.80 -1.47
CA PRO A 70 -15.60 3.88 -1.27
C PRO A 70 -16.36 4.12 0.03
N ARG A 71 -15.65 4.35 1.13
CA ARG A 71 -16.26 4.63 2.45
C ARG A 71 -16.10 6.08 2.88
N LYS A 72 -15.67 6.96 1.97
CA LYS A 72 -15.53 8.40 2.21
C LYS A 72 -14.69 8.72 3.45
N ARG A 73 -13.58 7.99 3.61
CA ARG A 73 -12.64 8.17 4.72
C ARG A 73 -11.23 7.88 4.29
N VAL A 74 -10.27 8.48 4.97
CA VAL A 74 -8.86 8.09 4.90
C VAL A 74 -8.54 7.15 6.07
N GLY A 75 -7.53 6.30 5.89
CA GLY A 75 -7.07 5.41 6.93
C GLY A 75 -6.23 6.13 7.98
N HIS A 76 -6.01 5.46 9.08
CA HIS A 76 -5.08 5.86 10.14
C HIS A 76 -3.85 4.95 10.05
N PRO A 77 -2.64 5.40 10.42
CA PRO A 77 -1.45 4.54 10.42
C PRO A 77 -1.63 3.21 11.13
N ARG A 78 -2.37 3.18 12.25
CA ARG A 78 -2.68 1.94 12.99
C ARG A 78 -3.51 0.92 12.19
N ASP A 79 -4.20 1.34 11.13
CA ASP A 79 -4.97 0.43 10.27
C ASP A 79 -4.08 -0.53 9.49
N LEU A 80 -2.78 -0.26 9.44
CA LEU A 80 -1.78 -1.12 8.81
C LEU A 80 -1.14 -2.11 9.78
N ASP A 81 -1.34 -1.94 11.09
CA ASP A 81 -0.62 -2.70 12.11
C ASP A 81 -0.90 -4.20 12.04
N ALA A 82 -2.16 -4.61 11.92
CA ALA A 82 -2.53 -6.01 11.88
C ALA A 82 -1.88 -6.75 10.71
N LEU A 83 -1.86 -6.13 9.52
CA LEU A 83 -1.22 -6.70 8.34
C LEU A 83 0.30 -6.81 8.54
N LEU A 84 0.92 -5.75 9.05
CA LEU A 84 2.36 -5.73 9.27
C LEU A 84 2.78 -6.78 10.31
N VAL A 85 2.07 -6.87 11.43
CA VAL A 85 2.33 -7.86 12.48
C VAL A 85 2.16 -9.28 11.93
N MET A 86 1.11 -9.54 11.14
CA MET A 86 0.91 -10.84 10.50
C MET A 86 2.09 -11.20 9.61
N LEU A 87 2.53 -10.29 8.74
CA LEU A 87 3.65 -10.55 7.83
C LEU A 87 4.98 -10.75 8.55
N CYS A 88 5.12 -10.21 9.76
CA CYS A 88 6.31 -10.39 10.60
C CYS A 88 6.22 -11.62 11.52
N SER A 89 5.10 -12.34 11.52
CA SER A 89 4.89 -13.49 12.38
C SER A 89 5.32 -14.81 11.73
N ALA A 90 5.58 -15.81 12.55
CA ALA A 90 5.94 -17.15 12.05
C ALA A 90 4.78 -17.82 11.28
N GLU A 91 3.53 -17.49 11.62
CA GLU A 91 2.35 -18.03 10.95
C GLU A 91 2.22 -17.62 9.49
N SER A 92 2.91 -16.57 9.07
CA SER A 92 2.91 -16.10 7.67
C SER A 92 4.05 -16.69 6.82
N ASP A 93 4.69 -17.73 7.27
CA ASP A 93 5.87 -18.31 6.60
C ASP A 93 5.61 -18.71 5.14
N PHE A 94 4.39 -19.10 4.81
CA PHE A 94 4.00 -19.49 3.45
C PHE A 94 3.62 -18.30 2.56
N ILE A 95 3.63 -17.07 3.10
CA ILE A 95 3.30 -15.85 2.36
C ILE A 95 4.62 -15.23 1.88
N ASN A 96 4.89 -15.35 0.58
CA ASN A 96 6.10 -14.82 -0.03
C ASN A 96 5.79 -14.28 -1.43
N GLY A 97 6.29 -13.10 -1.76
CA GLY A 97 6.03 -12.45 -3.04
C GLY A 97 4.62 -11.86 -3.17
N ALA A 98 3.89 -11.77 -2.09
CA ALA A 98 2.53 -11.23 -2.09
C ALA A 98 2.54 -9.71 -2.21
N VAL A 99 1.51 -9.19 -2.88
CA VAL A 99 1.23 -7.76 -2.98
C VAL A 99 -0.14 -7.55 -2.35
N ILE A 100 -0.17 -6.92 -1.19
CA ILE A 100 -1.37 -6.86 -0.36
C ILE A 100 -1.83 -5.43 -0.20
N SER A 101 -3.05 -5.13 -0.67
CA SER A 101 -3.67 -3.83 -0.51
C SER A 101 -4.31 -3.69 0.86
N ALA A 102 -4.06 -2.56 1.51
CA ALA A 102 -4.75 -2.12 2.71
C ALA A 102 -5.26 -0.70 2.44
N ASP A 103 -6.35 -0.58 1.68
CA ASP A 103 -6.78 0.66 1.06
C ASP A 103 -8.30 0.90 1.16
N ASP A 104 -8.98 0.17 2.01
CA ASP A 104 -10.43 0.29 2.22
C ASP A 104 -11.24 0.07 0.92
N GLY A 105 -10.72 -0.78 0.02
CA GLY A 105 -11.41 -1.14 -1.23
C GLY A 105 -11.12 -0.22 -2.41
N MET A 106 -10.21 0.73 -2.28
CA MET A 106 -9.97 1.76 -3.30
C MET A 106 -9.56 1.22 -4.66
N VAL A 107 -8.76 0.16 -4.70
CA VAL A 107 -8.31 -0.45 -5.97
C VAL A 107 -9.09 -1.69 -6.37
N ALA A 108 -10.16 -2.00 -5.66
CA ALA A 108 -10.97 -3.19 -5.95
C ALA A 108 -11.81 -3.04 -7.24
N GLY A 109 -12.04 -1.81 -7.64
CA GLY A 109 -12.84 -1.51 -8.83
C GLY A 109 -12.05 -1.17 -10.08
#